data_b403c802ec2f5b454f9205c73bb39ff9
#
_entry.id   b403c802ec2f5b454f9205c73bb39ff9
#
_cell.length_a   1.000
_cell.length_b   1.000
_cell.length_c   1.000
_cell.angle_alpha   90.00
_cell.angle_beta   90.00
_cell.angle_gamma   90.00
#
_symmetry.space_group_name_H-M   'P 1'
#
loop_
_entity.id
_entity.type
_entity.pdbx_description
1 polymer ?
#
loop_
_entity_poly.entity_id
_entity_poly.type
_entity_poly.pdbx_seq_one_letter_code
_entity_poly.pdbx_strand_id
1 'polypeptide(L)'
;MKIYGNPMSTCTRKVLTTLAEKQAKFDLVVIDVANGAHKRADFLEHQPFGQIPALEDGDFKLYESRAIARYLDETLPGQAL
;
A
#
# COMPACT_ATOMS: atom_id res chain seq x y z
N MET A 1 -1.07 -4.02 9.89
CA MET A 1 -0.58 -3.42 8.65
C MET A 1 -1.75 -3.01 7.77
N LYS A 2 -1.72 -1.82 7.28
CA LYS A 2 -2.76 -1.29 6.39
C LYS A 2 -2.16 -0.89 5.06
N ILE A 3 -2.89 -1.17 3.99
CA ILE A 3 -2.54 -0.72 2.65
C ILE A 3 -3.66 0.20 2.18
N TYR A 4 -3.30 1.42 1.85
CA TYR A 4 -4.22 2.39 1.25
C TYR A 4 -4.05 2.33 -0.26
N GLY A 5 -5.09 1.96 -0.96
CA GLY A 5 -4.99 1.82 -2.40
C GLY A 5 -6.30 1.47 -3.06
N ASN A 6 -6.23 1.09 -4.32
CA ASN A 6 -7.42 0.69 -5.08
C ASN A 6 -7.03 -0.46 -6.01
N PRO A 7 -7.75 -1.60 -5.97
CA PRO A 7 -7.42 -2.75 -6.83
C PRO A 7 -7.44 -2.45 -8.32
N MET A 8 -8.09 -1.36 -8.74
CA MET A 8 -8.07 -0.94 -10.14
C MET A 8 -6.75 -0.26 -10.53
N SER A 9 -5.93 0.13 -9.54
CA SER A 9 -4.63 0.74 -9.79
C SER A 9 -3.58 -0.34 -10.03
N THR A 10 -2.82 -0.22 -11.11
CA THR A 10 -1.71 -1.13 -11.42
C THR A 10 -0.67 -1.14 -10.32
N CYS A 11 -0.33 0.04 -9.78
CA CYS A 11 0.65 0.15 -8.71
C CYS A 11 0.17 -0.51 -7.41
N THR A 12 -1.12 -0.35 -7.07
CA THR A 12 -1.71 -1.04 -5.92
C THR A 12 -1.66 -2.55 -6.12
N ARG A 13 -1.98 -3.03 -7.32
CA ARG A 13 -1.96 -4.48 -7.61
C ARG A 13 -0.58 -5.10 -7.44
N LYS A 14 0.48 -4.37 -7.73
CA LYS A 14 1.85 -4.86 -7.47
C LYS A 14 2.06 -5.16 -5.98
N VAL A 15 1.60 -4.27 -5.12
CA VAL A 15 1.71 -4.45 -3.68
C VAL A 15 0.83 -5.62 -3.21
N LEU A 16 -0.40 -5.71 -3.71
CA LEU A 16 -1.32 -6.79 -3.35
C LEU A 16 -0.77 -8.15 -3.79
N THR A 17 -0.14 -8.22 -4.96
CA THR A 17 0.50 -9.44 -5.45
C THR A 17 1.63 -9.88 -4.52
N THR A 18 2.47 -8.94 -4.08
CA THR A 18 3.53 -9.23 -3.13
C THR A 18 2.98 -9.79 -1.83
N LEU A 19 1.92 -9.18 -1.29
CA LEU A 19 1.27 -9.66 -0.08
C LEU A 19 0.69 -11.05 -0.24
N ALA A 20 0.07 -11.33 -1.40
CA ALA A 20 -0.47 -12.65 -1.69
C ALA A 20 0.62 -13.72 -1.74
N GLU A 21 1.74 -13.41 -2.39
CA GLU A 21 2.88 -14.33 -2.47
C GLU A 21 3.50 -14.60 -1.09
N LYS A 22 3.46 -13.62 -0.20
CA LYS A 22 3.94 -13.76 1.18
C LYS A 22 2.88 -14.36 2.11
N GLN A 23 1.66 -14.58 1.63
CA GLN A 23 0.52 -15.04 2.43
C GLN A 23 0.30 -14.17 3.67
N ALA A 24 0.51 -12.87 3.52
CA ALA A 24 0.44 -11.92 4.62
C ALA A 24 -0.99 -11.51 4.92
N LYS A 25 -1.25 -11.19 6.18
CA LYS A 25 -2.52 -10.59 6.61
C LYS A 25 -2.37 -9.08 6.64
N PHE A 26 -3.36 -8.39 6.08
CA PHE A 26 -3.37 -6.94 6.05
C PHE A 26 -4.79 -6.42 5.87
N ASP A 27 -4.99 -5.14 6.15
CA ASP A 27 -6.24 -4.46 5.89
C ASP A 27 -6.07 -3.58 4.65
N LEU A 28 -6.93 -3.76 3.66
CA LEU A 28 -6.96 -2.90 2.50
C LEU A 28 -7.99 -1.79 2.71
N VAL A 29 -7.51 -0.55 2.74
CA VAL A 29 -8.37 0.63 2.79
C VAL A 29 -8.51 1.14 1.36
N VAL A 30 -9.69 0.94 0.77
CA VAL A 30 -9.92 1.33 -0.63
C VAL A 30 -10.08 2.85 -0.72
N ILE A 31 -9.26 3.46 -1.58
CA ILE A 31 -9.29 4.90 -1.82
C ILE A 31 -10.01 5.14 -3.16
N ASP A 32 -11.08 5.90 -3.11
CA ASP A 32 -11.86 6.21 -4.31
C ASP A 32 -11.19 7.32 -5.11
N VAL A 33 -10.25 6.92 -5.96
CA VAL A 33 -9.45 7.85 -6.76
C VAL A 33 -10.32 8.62 -7.74
N ALA A 34 -11.36 7.98 -8.29
CA ALA A 34 -12.25 8.62 -9.25
C ALA A 34 -12.98 9.84 -8.64
N ASN A 35 -13.24 9.80 -7.32
CA ASN A 35 -13.89 10.90 -6.60
C ASN A 35 -12.90 11.76 -5.81
N GLY A 36 -11.60 11.65 -6.11
CA GLY A 36 -10.58 12.51 -5.52
C GLY A 36 -10.22 12.19 -4.08
N ALA A 37 -10.55 11.00 -3.58
CA ALA A 37 -10.27 10.63 -2.20
C ALA A 37 -8.77 10.65 -1.87
N HIS A 38 -7.91 10.40 -2.85
CA HIS A 38 -6.45 10.45 -2.69
C HIS A 38 -5.89 11.86 -2.47
N LYS A 39 -6.71 12.88 -2.67
CA LYS A 39 -6.33 14.29 -2.44
C LYS A 39 -6.95 14.87 -1.18
N ARG A 40 -7.73 14.09 -0.44
CA ARG A 40 -8.34 14.56 0.80
C ARG A 40 -7.32 14.64 1.92
N ALA A 41 -7.55 15.55 2.87
CA ALA A 41 -6.63 15.81 3.97
C ALA A 41 -6.35 14.58 4.82
N ASP A 42 -7.36 13.74 5.06
CA ASP A 42 -7.19 12.52 5.85
C ASP A 42 -6.25 11.53 5.18
N PHE A 43 -6.33 11.39 3.86
CA PHE A 43 -5.39 10.53 3.12
C PHE A 43 -4.00 11.16 3.06
N LEU A 44 -3.90 12.47 2.89
CA LEU A 44 -2.63 13.17 2.76
C LEU A 44 -1.78 13.08 4.03
N GLU A 45 -2.38 12.79 5.17
CA GLU A 45 -1.64 12.50 6.40
C GLU A 45 -0.82 11.22 6.27
N HIS A 46 -1.26 10.26 5.46
CA HIS A 46 -0.57 8.99 5.23
C HIS A 46 0.34 9.03 4.01
N GLN A 47 -0.03 9.84 3.02
CA GLN A 47 0.71 9.94 1.77
C GLN A 47 0.67 11.40 1.28
N PRO A 48 1.71 12.19 1.62
CA PRO A 48 1.71 13.64 1.35
C PRO A 48 1.60 14.01 -0.12
N PHE A 49 2.01 13.13 -1.02
CA PHE A 49 1.96 13.39 -2.45
C PHE A 49 0.60 13.09 -3.08
N GLY A 50 -0.34 12.59 -2.28
CA GLY A 50 -1.68 12.28 -2.76
C GLY A 50 -1.72 11.16 -3.79
N GLN A 51 -0.86 10.15 -3.63
CA GLN A 51 -0.77 9.00 -4.53
C GLN A 51 -1.05 7.71 -3.78
N ILE A 52 -1.47 6.69 -4.49
CA ILE A 52 -1.61 5.34 -3.96
C ILE A 52 -0.67 4.41 -4.74
N PRO A 53 -0.21 3.30 -4.16
CA PRO A 53 -0.52 2.81 -2.81
C PRO A 53 0.31 3.48 -1.72
N ALA A 54 -0.16 3.36 -0.47
CA ALA A 54 0.58 3.75 0.72
C ALA A 54 0.47 2.63 1.75
N LEU A 55 1.53 2.42 2.51
CA LEU A 55 1.58 1.40 3.56
C LEU A 55 1.69 2.06 4.92
N GLU A 56 0.97 1.50 5.89
CA GLU A 56 1.08 1.91 7.29
C GLU A 56 1.23 0.65 8.15
N ASP A 57 2.31 0.57 8.90
CA ASP A 57 2.59 -0.56 9.77
C ASP A 57 3.01 -0.01 11.14
N GLY A 58 2.05 0.07 12.08
CA GLY A 58 2.25 0.79 13.32
C GLY A 58 2.50 2.26 13.04
N ASP A 59 3.63 2.79 13.52
CA ASP A 59 4.02 4.18 13.27
C ASP A 59 4.82 4.35 11.99
N PHE A 60 5.14 3.25 11.31
CA PHE A 60 5.91 3.30 10.08
C PHE A 60 4.99 3.54 8.88
N LYS A 61 5.35 4.50 8.05
CA LYS A 61 4.59 4.84 6.84
C LYS A 61 5.52 4.83 5.64
N LEU A 62 5.05 4.25 4.54
CA LEU A 62 5.83 4.13 3.32
C LEU A 62 4.92 4.31 2.12
N TYR A 63 5.43 4.99 1.12
CA TYR A 63 4.73 5.19 -0.15
C TYR A 63 5.71 4.91 -1.29
N GLU A 64 5.22 4.83 -2.51
CA GLU A 64 5.92 4.35 -3.69
C GLU A 64 5.87 2.82 -3.77
N SER A 65 5.17 2.30 -4.78
CA SER A 65 4.87 0.86 -4.88
C SER A 65 6.12 -0.03 -4.88
N ARG A 66 7.21 0.42 -5.51
CA ARG A 66 8.44 -0.37 -5.54
C ARG A 66 9.08 -0.47 -4.17
N ALA A 67 9.09 0.64 -3.42
CA ALA A 67 9.63 0.66 -2.07
C ALA A 67 8.78 -0.19 -1.13
N ILE A 68 7.46 -0.12 -1.28
CA ILE A 68 6.55 -0.93 -0.48
C ILE A 68 6.76 -2.42 -0.75
N ALA A 69 6.82 -2.81 -2.03
CA ALA A 69 7.02 -4.22 -2.39
C ALA A 69 8.34 -4.74 -1.85
N ARG A 70 9.40 -3.95 -1.94
CA ARG A 70 10.71 -4.34 -1.41
C ARG A 70 10.70 -4.47 0.10
N TYR A 71 10.07 -3.54 0.80
CA TYR A 71 9.93 -3.60 2.25
C TYR A 71 9.19 -4.87 2.67
N LEU A 72 8.10 -5.20 1.98
CA LEU A 72 7.32 -6.40 2.29
C LEU A 72 8.12 -7.67 2.02
N ASP A 73 8.88 -7.71 0.93
CA ASP A 73 9.72 -8.87 0.60
C ASP A 73 10.80 -9.09 1.66
N GLU A 74 11.40 -8.02 2.15
CA GLU A 74 12.49 -8.10 3.13
C GLU A 74 12.01 -8.36 4.55
N THR A 75 10.80 -7.90 4.91
CA THR A 75 10.34 -7.96 6.31
C THR A 75 9.36 -9.09 6.59
N LEU A 76 8.62 -9.58 5.60
CA LEU A 76 7.64 -10.63 5.80
C LEU A 76 8.27 -12.00 5.63
N PRO A 77 7.81 -13.02 6.40
CA PRO A 77 8.29 -14.39 6.24
C PRO A 77 7.83 -14.96 4.90
N GLY A 78 8.48 -16.03 4.49
CA GLY A 78 8.17 -16.74 3.28
C GLY A 78 9.31 -16.66 2.27
N GLN A 79 9.03 -17.10 1.05
CA GLN A 79 10.03 -17.15 0.00
C GLN A 79 10.36 -15.74 -0.48
N ALA A 80 11.64 -15.44 -0.66
CA ALA A 80 12.07 -14.18 -1.28
C ALA A 80 11.58 -14.10 -2.72
N LEU A 81 11.15 -12.93 -3.13
CA LEU A 81 10.57 -12.69 -4.45
C LEU A 81 11.58 -12.11 -5.43
#